data_60f7fcfb536f27a8251573a332a87d75
#
_entry.id   60f7fcfb536f27a8251573a332a87d75
#
_cell.length_a   1.000
_cell.length_b   1.000
_cell.length_c   1.000
_cell.angle_alpha   90.00
_cell.angle_beta   90.00
_cell.angle_gamma   90.00
#
_symmetry.space_group_name_H-M   'P 1'
#
loop_
_entity.id
_entity.type
_entity.pdbx_description
1 polymer ?
#
loop_
_entity_poly.entity_id
_entity_poly.type
_entity_poly.pdbx_seq_one_letter_code
_entity_poly.pdbx_strand_id
1 'polypeptide(L)'
;GAAMEKSEVEPGVLTVNDPLGKLLDIISFNEYVGWYDGNAEKCDRVNWTFDVQKPVFISEWGGGALYGHHGPKNERFTEEYQEDLYIRHVNMLKRVPGLAGTTPWILKDFRSPRRQVPGIQDDFNRKGVVSDQGQKKKAFFVLKKWYEELKEAYK
;
A
#
# COMPACT_ATOMS: atom_id res chain seq x y z
N GLY A 1 9.44 -0.90 15.13
CA GLY A 1 9.85 0.02 14.08
C GLY A 1 8.97 1.25 14.07
N ALA A 2 9.55 2.40 13.87
CA ALA A 2 8.81 3.65 13.68
C ALA A 2 8.44 3.82 12.21
N ALA A 3 7.36 4.52 11.92
CA ALA A 3 7.05 5.00 10.59
C ALA A 3 8.02 6.13 10.23
N MET A 4 9.18 5.77 9.70
CA MET A 4 10.18 6.71 9.22
C MET A 4 9.70 7.38 7.92
N GLU A 5 10.17 8.59 7.65
CA GLU A 5 9.86 9.29 6.41
C GLU A 5 10.65 8.72 5.23
N LYS A 6 9.95 8.55 4.11
CA LYS A 6 10.58 8.28 2.82
C LYS A 6 10.88 9.58 2.09
N SER A 7 11.93 9.59 1.30
CA SER A 7 12.26 10.70 0.40
C SER A 7 12.57 10.19 -1.01
N GLU A 8 12.31 11.00 -2.01
CA GLU A 8 12.74 10.76 -3.39
C GLU A 8 14.09 11.46 -3.58
N VAL A 9 15.16 10.69 -3.77
CA VAL A 9 16.55 11.20 -3.88
C VAL A 9 16.96 11.47 -5.31
N GLU A 10 16.35 10.73 -6.25
CA GLU A 10 16.45 10.91 -7.70
C GLU A 10 15.10 10.59 -8.31
N PRO A 11 14.76 11.04 -9.52
CA PRO A 11 13.50 10.72 -10.15
C PRO A 11 13.25 9.21 -10.20
N GLY A 12 12.20 8.76 -9.47
CA GLY A 12 11.83 7.35 -9.36
C GLY A 12 12.68 6.52 -8.39
N VAL A 13 13.59 7.12 -7.62
CA VAL A 13 14.37 6.42 -6.59
C VAL A 13 13.95 6.90 -5.21
N LEU A 14 13.27 6.04 -4.47
CA LEU A 14 12.84 6.28 -3.09
C LEU A 14 13.81 5.67 -2.09
N THR A 15 13.99 6.34 -0.97
CA THR A 15 14.82 5.88 0.14
C THR A 15 14.20 6.21 1.49
N VAL A 16 14.67 5.52 2.53
CA VAL A 16 14.49 5.92 3.92
C VAL A 16 15.90 6.14 4.50
N ASN A 17 16.28 7.40 4.63
CA ASN A 17 17.61 7.82 5.12
C ASN A 17 17.55 8.48 6.51
N ASP A 18 16.51 8.20 7.29
CA ASP A 18 16.36 8.70 8.66
C ASP A 18 17.50 8.18 9.55
N PRO A 19 18.20 9.08 10.30
CA PRO A 19 19.23 8.69 11.25
C PRO A 19 18.78 7.64 12.29
N LEU A 20 17.49 7.62 12.63
CA LEU A 20 16.89 6.62 13.52
C LEU A 20 17.09 5.18 12.98
N GLY A 21 17.14 5.00 11.68
CA GLY A 21 17.37 3.71 11.04
C GLY A 21 18.67 3.03 11.48
N LYS A 22 19.68 3.79 11.90
CA LYS A 22 20.95 3.24 12.44
C LYS A 22 20.78 2.61 13.83
N LEU A 23 19.79 3.07 14.59
CA LEU A 23 19.54 2.66 15.99
C LEU A 23 18.50 1.52 16.09
N LEU A 24 17.73 1.28 15.05
CA LEU A 24 16.68 0.28 15.02
C LEU A 24 17.19 -1.03 14.38
N ASP A 25 16.59 -2.16 14.75
CA ASP A 25 16.88 -3.47 14.17
C ASP A 25 16.20 -3.67 12.80
N ILE A 26 15.12 -2.94 12.54
CA ILE A 26 14.29 -3.04 11.35
C ILE A 26 14.02 -1.63 10.80
N ILE A 27 14.14 -1.46 9.51
CA ILE A 27 13.68 -0.25 8.79
C ILE A 27 12.19 -0.39 8.53
N SER A 28 11.37 0.48 9.16
CA SER A 28 9.92 0.43 8.98
C SER A 28 9.36 1.79 8.59
N PHE A 29 8.48 1.81 7.59
CA PHE A 29 7.86 3.03 7.08
C PHE A 29 6.50 2.77 6.44
N ASN A 30 5.71 3.83 6.32
CA ASN A 30 4.49 3.85 5.55
C ASN A 30 4.78 4.33 4.12
N GLU A 31 4.19 3.66 3.12
CA GLU A 31 4.29 4.11 1.74
C GLU A 31 2.90 4.11 1.09
N TYR A 32 2.64 5.10 0.28
CA TYR A 32 1.37 5.24 -0.42
C TYR A 32 1.60 5.71 -1.86
N VAL A 33 2.61 5.15 -2.52
CA VAL A 33 2.85 5.36 -3.96
C VAL A 33 1.60 4.96 -4.73
N GLY A 34 1.16 5.84 -5.62
CA GLY A 34 -0.08 5.63 -6.38
C GLY A 34 -1.35 6.05 -5.65
N TRP A 35 -1.27 6.45 -4.38
CA TRP A 35 -2.42 6.99 -3.63
C TRP A 35 -2.22 8.43 -3.17
N TYR A 36 -1.27 8.69 -2.27
CA TYR A 36 -0.89 10.05 -1.87
C TYR A 36 0.27 10.59 -2.69
N ASP A 37 1.03 9.71 -3.30
CA ASP A 37 2.22 10.01 -4.08
C ASP A 37 2.03 9.52 -5.52
N GLY A 38 1.49 10.39 -6.37
CA GLY A 38 1.23 10.12 -7.78
C GLY A 38 -0.01 9.24 -8.02
N ASN A 39 -0.02 8.55 -9.14
CA ASN A 39 -1.02 7.60 -9.58
C ASN A 39 -0.49 6.15 -9.56
N ALA A 40 -1.35 5.16 -9.80
CA ALA A 40 -1.00 3.74 -9.68
C ALA A 40 0.20 3.33 -10.55
N GLU A 41 0.37 3.92 -11.74
CA GLU A 41 1.47 3.64 -12.66
C GLU A 41 2.85 4.06 -12.10
N LYS A 42 2.90 4.93 -11.08
CA LYS A 42 4.16 5.28 -10.41
C LYS A 42 4.81 4.05 -9.78
N CYS A 43 4.03 3.10 -9.27
CA CYS A 43 4.54 1.85 -8.69
C CYS A 43 5.42 1.05 -9.65
N ASP A 44 5.17 1.11 -10.95
CA ASP A 44 5.92 0.34 -11.95
C ASP A 44 7.35 0.86 -12.14
N ARG A 45 7.58 2.14 -11.86
CA ARG A 45 8.81 2.88 -12.14
C ARG A 45 9.65 3.17 -10.91
N VAL A 46 9.08 3.01 -9.71
CA VAL A 46 9.78 3.28 -8.45
C VAL A 46 10.77 2.17 -8.14
N ASN A 47 11.98 2.58 -7.78
CA ASN A 47 13.01 1.74 -7.18
C ASN A 47 13.28 2.20 -5.75
N TRP A 48 13.72 1.28 -4.89
CA TRP A 48 14.01 1.55 -3.49
C TRP A 48 15.49 1.33 -3.20
N THR A 49 16.06 2.23 -2.40
CA THR A 49 17.42 2.12 -1.87
C THR A 49 17.41 2.40 -0.38
N PHE A 50 18.36 1.81 0.36
CA PHE A 50 18.49 2.02 1.79
C PHE A 50 19.96 2.14 2.15
N ASP A 51 20.31 3.12 3.00
CA ASP A 51 21.68 3.39 3.43
C ASP A 51 22.21 2.34 4.43
N VAL A 52 21.31 1.54 5.01
CA VAL A 52 21.63 0.51 5.99
C VAL A 52 21.08 -0.85 5.53
N GLN A 53 21.89 -1.89 5.69
CA GLN A 53 21.48 -3.27 5.37
C GLN A 53 20.78 -3.88 6.59
N LYS A 54 19.47 -3.66 6.68
CA LYS A 54 18.60 -4.21 7.73
C LYS A 54 17.33 -4.76 7.09
N PRO A 55 16.60 -5.66 7.77
CA PRO A 55 15.27 -6.06 7.31
C PRO A 55 14.37 -4.85 7.13
N VAL A 56 13.60 -4.85 6.05
CA VAL A 56 12.66 -3.78 5.71
C VAL A 56 11.23 -4.24 5.98
N PHE A 57 10.44 -3.41 6.64
CA PHE A 57 9.04 -3.66 6.90
C PHE A 57 8.19 -2.47 6.47
N ILE A 58 7.30 -2.67 5.50
CA ILE A 58 6.38 -1.62 5.08
C ILE A 58 5.09 -1.75 5.89
N SER A 59 4.94 -0.84 6.85
CA SER A 59 3.91 -0.90 7.89
C SER A 59 2.52 -0.46 7.42
N GLU A 60 2.45 0.36 6.36
CA GLU A 60 1.20 0.69 5.69
C GLU A 60 1.42 0.94 4.19
N TRP A 61 0.48 0.49 3.36
CA TRP A 61 0.40 0.77 1.94
C TRP A 61 -1.01 0.51 1.40
N GLY A 62 -1.31 0.99 0.19
CA GLY A 62 -2.58 0.74 -0.48
C GLY A 62 -3.36 2.00 -0.85
N GLY A 63 -4.63 1.84 -1.14
CA GLY A 63 -5.54 2.92 -1.53
C GLY A 63 -6.99 2.54 -1.29
N GLY A 64 -7.90 3.48 -1.48
CA GLY A 64 -9.31 3.30 -1.16
C GLY A 64 -10.20 2.99 -2.36
N ALA A 65 -11.28 2.25 -2.10
CA ALA A 65 -12.44 2.10 -2.98
C ALA A 65 -13.72 2.03 -2.16
N LEU A 66 -14.80 2.54 -2.70
CA LEU A 66 -16.14 2.25 -2.18
C LEU A 66 -16.61 0.91 -2.76
N TYR A 67 -17.06 -0.02 -1.92
CA TYR A 67 -17.62 -1.28 -2.39
C TYR A 67 -18.80 -1.05 -3.35
N GLY A 68 -18.81 -1.73 -4.49
CA GLY A 68 -19.84 -1.58 -5.53
C GLY A 68 -19.70 -0.33 -6.41
N HIS A 69 -18.70 0.51 -6.15
CA HIS A 69 -18.41 1.64 -7.04
C HIS A 69 -17.44 1.18 -8.14
N HIS A 70 -17.95 1.12 -9.36
CA HIS A 70 -17.25 0.60 -10.52
C HIS A 70 -16.99 1.70 -11.56
N GLY A 71 -15.87 1.60 -12.28
CA GLY A 71 -15.47 2.56 -13.30
C GLY A 71 -14.10 2.26 -13.90
N PRO A 72 -13.55 3.19 -14.68
CA PRO A 72 -12.21 3.04 -15.25
C PRO A 72 -11.15 2.88 -14.16
N LYS A 73 -10.14 2.05 -14.43
CA LYS A 73 -9.04 1.78 -13.47
C LYS A 73 -8.16 3.00 -13.12
N ASN A 74 -8.30 4.11 -13.80
CA ASN A 74 -7.66 5.39 -13.48
C ASN A 74 -8.56 6.34 -12.67
N GLU A 75 -9.80 5.93 -12.36
CA GLU A 75 -10.73 6.68 -11.54
C GLU A 75 -10.62 6.26 -10.07
N ARG A 76 -10.18 7.18 -9.22
CA ARG A 76 -10.01 6.91 -7.79
C ARG A 76 -11.32 6.53 -7.13
N PHE A 77 -11.22 5.70 -6.10
CA PHE A 77 -12.33 5.14 -5.32
C PHE A 77 -13.18 4.09 -6.05
N THR A 78 -12.92 3.77 -7.32
CA THR A 78 -13.51 2.58 -7.95
C THR A 78 -12.81 1.31 -7.44
N GLU A 79 -13.49 0.19 -7.46
CA GLU A 79 -12.88 -1.09 -7.11
C GLU A 79 -11.77 -1.47 -8.11
N GLU A 80 -11.93 -1.07 -9.39
CA GLU A 80 -10.95 -1.28 -10.45
C GLU A 80 -9.65 -0.50 -10.22
N TYR A 81 -9.75 0.74 -9.70
CA TYR A 81 -8.56 1.51 -9.32
C TYR A 81 -7.83 0.84 -8.16
N GLN A 82 -8.55 0.44 -7.12
CA GLN A 82 -7.95 -0.22 -5.95
C GLN A 82 -7.30 -1.55 -6.36
N GLU A 83 -7.96 -2.34 -7.20
CA GLU A 83 -7.42 -3.60 -7.72
C GLU A 83 -6.13 -3.38 -8.50
N ASP A 84 -6.12 -2.47 -9.50
CA ASP A 84 -4.93 -2.15 -10.31
C ASP A 84 -3.77 -1.65 -9.44
N LEU A 85 -4.08 -0.77 -8.48
CA LEU A 85 -3.11 -0.26 -7.51
C LEU A 85 -2.49 -1.40 -6.69
N TYR A 86 -3.29 -2.32 -6.18
CA TYR A 86 -2.80 -3.45 -5.39
C TYR A 86 -1.96 -4.44 -6.22
N ILE A 87 -2.32 -4.69 -7.47
CA ILE A 87 -1.52 -5.49 -8.40
C ILE A 87 -0.14 -4.85 -8.58
N ARG A 88 -0.09 -3.54 -8.85
CA ARG A 88 1.16 -2.80 -9.04
C ARG A 88 1.98 -2.70 -7.75
N HIS A 89 1.34 -2.51 -6.60
CA HIS A 89 2.01 -2.55 -5.30
C HIS A 89 2.69 -3.89 -5.06
N VAL A 90 1.99 -5.01 -5.24
CA VAL A 90 2.58 -6.35 -5.08
C VAL A 90 3.80 -6.51 -5.98
N ASN A 91 3.75 -6.04 -7.23
CA ASN A 91 4.90 -6.09 -8.14
C ASN A 91 6.03 -5.15 -7.69
N MET A 92 5.73 -3.97 -7.16
CA MET A 92 6.72 -3.05 -6.58
C MET A 92 7.37 -3.67 -5.34
N LEU A 93 6.58 -4.21 -4.42
CA LEU A 93 7.04 -4.83 -3.18
C LEU A 93 8.04 -5.97 -3.43
N LYS A 94 7.82 -6.78 -4.46
CA LYS A 94 8.75 -7.84 -4.88
C LYS A 94 10.15 -7.31 -5.29
N ARG A 95 10.28 -6.00 -5.55
CA ARG A 95 11.54 -5.34 -5.91
C ARG A 95 12.19 -4.56 -4.76
N VAL A 96 11.55 -4.49 -3.59
CA VAL A 96 12.09 -3.78 -2.42
C VAL A 96 13.24 -4.58 -1.83
N PRO A 97 14.48 -4.03 -1.78
CA PRO A 97 15.62 -4.75 -1.20
C PRO A 97 15.40 -5.05 0.28
N GLY A 98 15.63 -6.30 0.69
CA GLY A 98 15.54 -6.72 2.09
C GLY A 98 14.14 -6.71 2.69
N LEU A 99 13.08 -6.67 1.86
CA LEU A 99 11.70 -6.72 2.36
C LEU A 99 11.47 -8.02 3.14
N ALA A 100 11.25 -7.88 4.44
CA ALA A 100 10.98 -8.98 5.38
C ALA A 100 9.49 -9.14 5.71
N GLY A 101 8.69 -8.09 5.49
CA GLY A 101 7.26 -8.14 5.71
C GLY A 101 6.55 -6.83 5.38
N THR A 102 5.22 -6.92 5.31
CA THR A 102 4.40 -5.75 5.01
C THR A 102 2.97 -5.95 5.48
N THR A 103 2.29 -4.84 5.79
CA THR A 103 0.87 -4.82 6.12
C THR A 103 0.13 -3.79 5.27
N PRO A 104 -0.84 -4.20 4.44
CA PRO A 104 -1.67 -3.23 3.74
C PRO A 104 -2.58 -2.47 4.71
N TRP A 105 -2.83 -1.21 4.43
CA TRP A 105 -3.80 -0.40 5.12
C TRP A 105 -5.08 -0.28 4.30
N ILE A 106 -6.14 -1.02 4.60
CA ILE A 106 -6.37 -1.79 5.82
C ILE A 106 -7.29 -2.97 5.48
N LEU A 107 -7.51 -3.87 6.44
CA LEU A 107 -8.40 -5.02 6.21
C LEU A 107 -9.85 -4.58 5.94
N LYS A 108 -10.42 -3.72 6.79
CA LYS A 108 -11.84 -3.35 6.77
C LYS A 108 -12.04 -1.84 6.79
N ASP A 109 -12.98 -1.34 6.01
CA ASP A 109 -13.43 0.05 6.10
C ASP A 109 -13.89 0.37 7.52
N PHE A 110 -13.54 1.56 8.01
CA PHE A 110 -13.87 1.98 9.36
C PHE A 110 -14.32 3.43 9.41
N ARG A 111 -15.11 3.76 10.42
CA ARG A 111 -15.60 5.12 10.64
C ARG A 111 -14.44 6.08 10.90
N SER A 112 -14.39 7.16 10.12
CA SER A 112 -13.36 8.19 10.18
C SER A 112 -13.98 9.56 9.80
N PRO A 113 -14.50 10.33 10.76
CA PRO A 113 -15.26 11.56 10.49
C PRO A 113 -14.51 12.65 9.72
N ARG A 114 -13.21 12.50 9.53
CA ARG A 114 -12.39 13.40 8.69
C ARG A 114 -12.44 13.07 7.20
N ARG A 115 -13.09 11.97 6.83
CA ARG A 115 -13.17 11.45 5.45
C ARG A 115 -14.52 11.79 4.87
N GLN A 116 -14.59 12.91 4.12
CA GLN A 116 -15.87 13.55 3.77
C GLN A 116 -16.07 13.75 2.26
N VAL A 117 -15.48 12.91 1.41
CA VAL A 117 -15.84 12.94 -0.02
C VAL A 117 -17.29 12.46 -0.17
N PRO A 118 -18.24 13.36 -0.56
CA PRO A 118 -19.67 13.04 -0.57
C PRO A 118 -19.99 11.86 -1.49
N GLY A 119 -20.84 10.96 -1.04
CA GLY A 119 -21.29 9.79 -1.80
C GLY A 119 -20.24 8.69 -1.96
N ILE A 120 -19.03 8.91 -1.45
CA ILE A 120 -17.91 7.93 -1.51
C ILE A 120 -17.45 7.57 -0.09
N GLN A 121 -16.98 8.58 0.63
CA GLN A 121 -16.41 8.36 1.97
C GLN A 121 -17.47 8.44 3.06
N ASP A 122 -18.24 9.53 3.09
CA ASP A 122 -19.34 9.71 4.05
C ASP A 122 -18.95 9.30 5.46
N ASP A 123 -17.91 9.93 6.01
CA ASP A 123 -17.32 9.65 7.31
C ASP A 123 -16.62 8.29 7.46
N PHE A 124 -16.32 7.58 6.36
CA PHE A 124 -15.54 6.34 6.41
C PHE A 124 -14.18 6.45 5.74
N ASN A 125 -13.19 5.82 6.31
CA ASN A 125 -11.96 5.49 5.60
C ASN A 125 -12.24 4.26 4.72
N ARG A 126 -12.23 4.45 3.40
CA ARG A 126 -12.54 3.44 2.40
C ARG A 126 -11.31 2.65 1.90
N LYS A 127 -10.21 2.64 2.67
CA LYS A 127 -9.01 1.88 2.31
C LYS A 127 -9.09 0.39 2.67
N GLY A 128 -10.16 -0.07 3.28
CA GLY A 128 -10.40 -1.48 3.49
C GLY A 128 -10.39 -2.26 2.19
N VAL A 129 -9.83 -3.46 2.21
CA VAL A 129 -10.06 -4.45 1.13
C VAL A 129 -11.37 -5.22 1.35
N VAL A 130 -11.97 -5.01 2.52
CA VAL A 130 -13.33 -5.44 2.90
C VAL A 130 -14.12 -4.19 3.29
N SER A 131 -15.38 -4.10 2.88
CA SER A 131 -16.26 -2.99 3.23
C SER A 131 -16.61 -3.01 4.73
N ASP A 132 -17.19 -1.92 5.22
CA ASP A 132 -17.73 -1.83 6.59
C ASP A 132 -18.83 -2.85 6.87
N GLN A 133 -19.50 -3.38 5.84
CA GLN A 133 -20.53 -4.42 5.94
C GLN A 133 -19.98 -5.84 5.71
N GLY A 134 -18.67 -6.00 5.48
CA GLY A 134 -18.03 -7.30 5.33
C GLY A 134 -17.93 -7.83 3.90
N GLN A 135 -18.31 -7.05 2.88
CA GLN A 135 -18.15 -7.45 1.48
C GLN A 135 -16.69 -7.31 1.04
N LYS A 136 -16.18 -8.33 0.37
CA LYS A 136 -14.82 -8.34 -0.18
C LYS A 136 -14.76 -7.52 -1.48
N LYS A 137 -13.87 -6.53 -1.52
CA LYS A 137 -13.59 -5.75 -2.72
C LYS A 137 -12.63 -6.50 -3.65
N LYS A 138 -12.46 -6.07 -4.89
CA LYS A 138 -11.55 -6.71 -5.86
C LYS A 138 -10.12 -6.83 -5.35
N ALA A 139 -9.58 -5.83 -4.68
CA ALA A 139 -8.24 -5.85 -4.09
C ALA A 139 -8.05 -6.95 -3.02
N PHE A 140 -9.11 -7.39 -2.34
CA PHE A 140 -9.03 -8.54 -1.43
C PHE A 140 -8.54 -9.79 -2.14
N PHE A 141 -9.00 -10.05 -3.35
CA PHE A 141 -8.62 -11.24 -4.11
C PHE A 141 -7.18 -11.15 -4.65
N VAL A 142 -6.69 -9.93 -4.91
CA VAL A 142 -5.27 -9.70 -5.25
C VAL A 142 -4.38 -10.12 -4.07
N LEU A 143 -4.70 -9.66 -2.85
CA LEU A 143 -3.95 -10.04 -1.64
C LEU A 143 -4.04 -11.54 -1.36
N LYS A 144 -5.24 -12.12 -1.47
CA LYS A 144 -5.44 -13.55 -1.26
C LYS A 144 -4.51 -14.36 -2.16
N LYS A 145 -4.50 -14.06 -3.45
CA LYS A 145 -3.64 -14.73 -4.43
C LYS A 145 -2.16 -14.58 -4.07
N TRP A 146 -1.73 -13.36 -3.75
CA TRP A 146 -0.34 -13.10 -3.39
C TRP A 146 0.09 -13.87 -2.13
N TYR A 147 -0.75 -13.91 -1.09
CA TYR A 147 -0.45 -14.65 0.13
C TYR A 147 -0.41 -16.18 -0.10
N GLU A 148 -1.25 -16.69 -1.02
CA GLU A 148 -1.18 -18.09 -1.44
C GLU A 148 0.16 -18.38 -2.15
N GLU A 149 0.62 -17.51 -3.07
CA GLU A 149 1.93 -17.60 -3.72
C GLU A 149 3.08 -17.60 -2.69
N LEU A 150 3.06 -16.68 -1.72
CA LEU A 150 4.07 -16.63 -0.66
C LEU A 150 4.07 -17.90 0.18
N LYS A 151 2.91 -18.40 0.57
CA LYS A 151 2.79 -19.64 1.35
C LYS A 151 3.39 -20.84 0.64
N GLU A 152 3.25 -20.93 -0.67
CA GLU A 152 3.87 -22.00 -1.45
C GLU A 152 5.39 -21.83 -1.57
N ALA A 153 5.87 -20.59 -1.70
CA ALA A 153 7.31 -20.29 -1.82
C ALA A 153 8.12 -20.55 -0.53
N TYR A 154 7.45 -20.58 0.64
CA TYR A 154 8.09 -20.78 1.95
C TYR A 154 7.75 -22.14 2.60
N LYS A 155 7.27 -23.11 1.83
CA LYS A 155 7.15 -24.52 2.23
C LYS A 155 8.48 -25.24 2.04
#